data_a3180e8c811a91e74c26370f4fa28d78
#
_entry.id   a3180e8c811a91e74c26370f4fa28d78
#
_cell.length_a   1.000
_cell.length_b   1.000
_cell.length_c   1.000
_cell.angle_alpha   90.00
_cell.angle_beta   90.00
_cell.angle_gamma   90.00
#
_symmetry.space_group_name_H-M   'P 1'
#
loop_
_entity.id
_entity.type
_entity.pdbx_description
1 polymer ?
#
loop_
_entity_poly.entity_id
_entity_poly.type
_entity_poly.pdbx_seq_one_letter_code
_entity_poly.pdbx_strand_id
1 'polypeptide(L)'
;PYILVESQIEPTVPQPEFRGRDDDLDSAMAKRREFAVRYIAENNRLSDMNTRNERRLLKLGDAFWKAYWDEDMRCGEAQGDIRVSDIPVEAVFPDPAVRGGSVQDGQYLDYVYRIHKVRFAQVFRADLETLGITAEEALGEDYVPRGEIFDMTSALSDTDDTVQVLEHWFRQPVETSVDGETIPAGAVACSVQAGGHELRYIPNYWRRTGAQNSLFPFVHYWRIQDENRFWNKSELSAV
;
A
#
# COMPACT_ATOMS: atom_id res chain seq x y z
N PRO A 1 -25.95 -19.01 -0.35
CA PRO A 1 -25.84 -17.87 0.56
C PRO A 1 -24.95 -16.77 0.02
N TYR A 2 -23.73 -17.10 -0.46
CA TYR A 2 -22.76 -16.12 -0.99
C TYR A 2 -23.33 -15.24 -2.12
N ILE A 3 -23.96 -15.85 -3.11
CA ILE A 3 -24.53 -15.12 -4.28
C ILE A 3 -25.63 -14.14 -3.84
N LEU A 4 -26.44 -14.50 -2.85
CA LEU A 4 -27.47 -13.62 -2.32
C LEU A 4 -26.88 -12.40 -1.60
N VAL A 5 -25.82 -12.60 -0.83
CA VAL A 5 -25.13 -11.50 -0.14
C VAL A 5 -24.42 -10.61 -1.15
N GLU A 6 -23.72 -11.20 -2.13
CA GLU A 6 -23.03 -10.45 -3.19
C GLU A 6 -23.98 -9.56 -4.01
N SER A 7 -25.21 -10.03 -4.26
CA SER A 7 -26.21 -9.26 -5.01
C SER A 7 -26.76 -8.03 -4.24
N GLN A 8 -26.51 -7.95 -2.93
CA GLN A 8 -26.93 -6.85 -2.06
C GLN A 8 -25.81 -5.82 -1.81
N ILE A 9 -24.62 -6.03 -2.38
CA ILE A 9 -23.53 -5.08 -2.23
C ILE A 9 -23.83 -3.83 -3.03
N GLU A 10 -24.06 -2.73 -2.34
CA GLU A 10 -24.17 -1.41 -2.97
C GLU A 10 -22.79 -0.76 -3.05
N PRO A 11 -22.35 -0.31 -4.23
CA PRO A 11 -21.04 0.33 -4.40
C PRO A 11 -21.04 1.77 -3.89
N THR A 12 -21.42 1.99 -2.65
CA THR A 12 -21.42 3.32 -2.04
C THR A 12 -20.05 3.62 -1.42
N VAL A 13 -19.43 4.70 -1.87
CA VAL A 13 -18.27 5.27 -1.20
C VAL A 13 -18.76 6.31 -0.22
N PRO A 14 -18.47 6.19 1.08
CA PRO A 14 -18.80 7.22 2.06
C PRO A 14 -18.19 8.55 1.64
N GLN A 15 -19.00 9.59 1.59
CA GLN A 15 -18.50 10.95 1.33
C GLN A 15 -18.14 11.58 2.67
N PRO A 16 -16.85 11.87 2.93
CA PRO A 16 -16.46 12.52 4.17
C PRO A 16 -16.97 13.96 4.18
N GLU A 17 -17.58 14.37 5.28
CA GLU A 17 -17.97 15.74 5.56
C GLU A 17 -16.88 16.39 6.43
N PHE A 18 -16.25 17.43 5.93
CA PHE A 18 -15.28 18.21 6.68
C PHE A 18 -15.94 19.44 7.28
N ARG A 19 -15.84 19.58 8.61
CA ARG A 19 -16.38 20.74 9.33
C ARG A 19 -15.23 21.61 9.84
N GLY A 20 -15.29 22.90 9.57
CA GLY A 20 -14.41 23.89 10.17
C GLY A 20 -14.73 24.01 11.68
N ARG A 21 -13.71 24.25 12.49
CA ARG A 21 -13.87 24.35 13.95
C ARG A 21 -14.28 25.75 14.42
N ASP A 22 -13.60 26.80 13.98
CA ASP A 22 -13.63 28.06 14.72
C ASP A 22 -13.78 29.35 13.88
N ASP A 23 -13.55 29.35 12.55
CA ASP A 23 -13.67 30.57 11.75
C ASP A 23 -14.02 30.32 10.26
N ASP A 24 -14.21 31.40 9.50
CA ASP A 24 -14.56 31.36 8.07
C ASP A 24 -13.42 30.76 7.22
N LEU A 25 -12.16 30.96 7.61
CA LEU A 25 -10.98 30.39 6.92
C LEU A 25 -10.94 28.90 7.08
N ASP A 26 -11.18 28.39 8.29
CA ASP A 26 -11.21 26.97 8.58
C ASP A 26 -12.37 26.29 7.85
N SER A 27 -13.52 26.96 7.77
CA SER A 27 -14.66 26.50 6.98
C SER A 27 -14.36 26.43 5.47
N ALA A 28 -13.63 27.42 4.94
CA ALA A 28 -13.21 27.41 3.53
C ALA A 28 -12.19 26.29 3.24
N MET A 29 -11.27 26.06 4.17
CA MET A 29 -10.30 24.94 4.08
C MET A 29 -11.00 23.57 4.15
N ALA A 30 -12.01 23.42 5.01
CA ALA A 30 -12.81 22.21 5.12
C ALA A 30 -13.48 21.86 3.79
N LYS A 31 -14.11 22.84 3.13
CA LYS A 31 -14.72 22.65 1.79
C LYS A 31 -13.69 22.27 0.71
N ARG A 32 -12.49 22.87 0.74
CA ARG A 32 -11.42 22.51 -0.20
C ARG A 32 -10.96 21.07 0.01
N ARG A 33 -10.82 20.61 1.26
CA ARG A 33 -10.47 19.22 1.58
C ARG A 33 -11.54 18.24 1.12
N GLU A 34 -12.82 18.58 1.34
CA GLU A 34 -13.94 17.76 0.85
C GLU A 34 -13.92 17.61 -0.67
N PHE A 35 -13.70 18.72 -1.39
CA PHE A 35 -13.58 18.69 -2.85
C PHE A 35 -12.39 17.84 -3.30
N ALA A 36 -11.21 17.98 -2.68
CA ALA A 36 -10.03 17.21 -3.01
C ALA A 36 -10.24 15.70 -2.77
N VAL A 37 -10.86 15.32 -1.65
CA VAL A 37 -11.15 13.91 -1.37
C VAL A 37 -12.16 13.34 -2.36
N ARG A 38 -13.19 14.10 -2.72
CA ARG A 38 -14.16 13.69 -3.76
C ARG A 38 -13.47 13.49 -5.10
N TYR A 39 -12.63 14.43 -5.51
CA TYR A 39 -11.83 14.31 -6.73
C TYR A 39 -10.97 13.05 -6.73
N ILE A 40 -10.23 12.78 -5.63
CA ILE A 40 -9.40 11.57 -5.49
C ILE A 40 -10.28 10.32 -5.60
N ALA A 41 -11.45 10.30 -4.97
CA ALA A 41 -12.37 9.17 -5.01
C ALA A 41 -12.88 8.88 -6.43
N GLU A 42 -13.26 9.91 -7.17
CA GLU A 42 -13.74 9.80 -8.55
C GLU A 42 -12.60 9.39 -9.50
N ASN A 43 -11.44 10.07 -9.42
CA ASN A 43 -10.28 9.81 -10.28
C ASN A 43 -9.73 8.39 -10.13
N ASN A 44 -9.76 7.85 -8.92
CA ASN A 44 -9.34 6.48 -8.62
C ASN A 44 -10.46 5.44 -8.71
N ARG A 45 -11.70 5.83 -9.06
CA ARG A 45 -12.85 4.93 -9.13
C ARG A 45 -13.04 4.11 -7.85
N LEU A 46 -13.01 4.79 -6.69
CA LEU A 46 -13.10 4.10 -5.40
C LEU A 46 -14.39 3.30 -5.23
N SER A 47 -15.48 3.68 -5.90
CA SER A 47 -16.74 2.92 -5.92
C SER A 47 -16.53 1.50 -6.48
N ASP A 48 -15.85 1.39 -7.63
CA ASP A 48 -15.58 0.09 -8.26
C ASP A 48 -14.60 -0.74 -7.41
N MET A 49 -13.62 -0.06 -6.80
CA MET A 49 -12.68 -0.70 -5.87
C MET A 49 -13.39 -1.20 -4.62
N ASN A 50 -14.32 -0.42 -4.06
CA ASN A 50 -15.08 -0.82 -2.90
C ASN A 50 -15.92 -2.06 -3.17
N THR A 51 -16.55 -2.16 -4.33
CA THR A 51 -17.29 -3.37 -4.73
C THR A 51 -16.38 -4.62 -4.76
N ARG A 52 -15.15 -4.48 -5.29
CA ARG A 52 -14.16 -5.59 -5.25
C ARG A 52 -13.71 -5.92 -3.85
N ASN A 53 -13.51 -4.89 -3.03
CA ASN A 53 -13.12 -5.01 -1.64
C ASN A 53 -14.16 -5.80 -0.83
N GLU A 54 -15.43 -5.45 -0.96
CA GLU A 54 -16.54 -6.16 -0.30
C GLU A 54 -16.57 -7.64 -0.69
N ARG A 55 -16.37 -7.95 -1.96
CA ARG A 55 -16.28 -9.35 -2.42
C ARG A 55 -15.09 -10.11 -1.81
N ARG A 56 -13.94 -9.43 -1.62
CA ARG A 56 -12.79 -10.03 -0.93
C ARG A 56 -13.05 -10.25 0.54
N LEU A 57 -13.63 -9.27 1.22
CA LEU A 57 -14.01 -9.39 2.62
C LEU A 57 -14.94 -10.58 2.88
N LEU A 58 -15.91 -10.79 2.00
CA LEU A 58 -16.78 -11.96 2.07
C LEU A 58 -16.03 -13.29 1.92
N LYS A 59 -15.05 -13.34 1.01
CA LYS A 59 -14.29 -14.56 0.68
C LYS A 59 -13.12 -14.83 1.61
N LEU A 60 -12.32 -13.80 1.88
CA LEU A 60 -11.02 -13.92 2.55
C LEU A 60 -11.02 -13.37 3.98
N GLY A 61 -11.99 -12.51 4.34
CA GLY A 61 -12.06 -11.86 5.65
C GLY A 61 -11.32 -10.52 5.71
N ASP A 62 -10.32 -10.33 4.85
CA ASP A 62 -9.46 -9.14 4.79
C ASP A 62 -9.38 -8.56 3.39
N ALA A 63 -9.10 -7.26 3.31
CA ALA A 63 -8.80 -6.55 2.07
C ALA A 63 -7.89 -5.34 2.35
N PHE A 64 -7.11 -4.94 1.36
CA PHE A 64 -6.14 -3.86 1.50
C PHE A 64 -6.21 -2.87 0.35
N TRP A 65 -6.03 -1.61 0.68
CA TRP A 65 -5.72 -0.55 -0.28
C TRP A 65 -4.38 0.09 0.08
N LYS A 66 -3.67 0.57 -0.95
CA LYS A 66 -2.46 1.39 -0.80
C LYS A 66 -2.70 2.74 -1.44
N ALA A 67 -2.52 3.81 -0.67
CA ALA A 67 -2.57 5.18 -1.16
C ALA A 67 -1.15 5.75 -1.27
N TYR A 68 -0.78 6.25 -2.45
CA TYR A 68 0.56 6.76 -2.71
C TYR A 68 0.55 7.89 -3.73
N TRP A 69 1.63 8.64 -3.79
CA TRP A 69 1.87 9.64 -4.81
C TRP A 69 2.42 8.97 -6.08
N ASP A 70 1.75 9.14 -7.20
CA ASP A 70 2.16 8.64 -8.51
C ASP A 70 2.67 9.81 -9.35
N GLU A 71 3.97 9.88 -9.58
CA GLU A 71 4.64 10.97 -10.31
C GLU A 71 4.33 10.92 -11.82
N ASP A 72 3.94 9.78 -12.34
CA ASP A 72 3.61 9.57 -13.76
C ASP A 72 2.19 10.02 -14.11
N MET A 73 1.32 10.17 -13.11
CA MET A 73 -0.04 10.68 -13.34
C MET A 73 0.00 12.16 -13.68
N ARG A 74 -0.90 12.56 -14.58
CA ARG A 74 -1.10 13.97 -14.95
C ARG A 74 -2.48 14.42 -14.53
N CYS A 75 -2.53 15.52 -13.79
CA CYS A 75 -3.75 16.23 -13.42
C CYS A 75 -3.73 17.61 -14.10
N GLY A 76 -4.28 17.69 -15.33
CA GLY A 76 -4.18 18.89 -16.14
C GLY A 76 -2.72 19.22 -16.50
N GLU A 77 -2.25 20.40 -16.07
CA GLU A 77 -0.86 20.84 -16.24
C GLU A 77 0.07 20.37 -15.10
N ALA A 78 -0.50 19.89 -13.98
CA ALA A 78 0.27 19.41 -12.85
C ALA A 78 0.78 17.98 -13.09
N GLN A 79 2.02 17.73 -12.65
CA GLN A 79 2.62 16.40 -12.67
C GLN A 79 2.49 15.76 -11.30
N GLY A 80 2.05 14.50 -11.30
CA GLY A 80 1.79 13.69 -10.11
C GLY A 80 0.39 13.88 -9.54
N ASP A 81 -0.16 12.79 -8.98
CA ASP A 81 -1.45 12.78 -8.30
C ASP A 81 -1.50 11.64 -7.27
N ILE A 82 -2.49 11.67 -6.38
CA ILE A 82 -2.73 10.62 -5.41
C ILE A 82 -3.40 9.43 -6.10
N ARG A 83 -2.72 8.29 -6.06
CA ARG A 83 -3.24 7.03 -6.52
C ARG A 83 -3.63 6.13 -5.37
N VAL A 84 -4.77 5.47 -5.52
CA VAL A 84 -5.21 4.38 -4.63
C VAL A 84 -5.20 3.10 -5.43
N SER A 85 -4.53 2.08 -4.91
CA SER A 85 -4.45 0.77 -5.54
C SER A 85 -5.02 -0.30 -4.63
N ASP A 86 -5.72 -1.22 -5.24
CA ASP A 86 -6.26 -2.41 -4.65
C ASP A 86 -5.15 -3.46 -4.53
N ILE A 87 -4.87 -3.93 -3.31
CA ILE A 87 -3.76 -4.83 -3.01
C ILE A 87 -4.29 -6.23 -2.74
N PRO A 88 -3.76 -7.28 -3.40
CA PRO A 88 -4.05 -8.66 -3.05
C PRO A 88 -3.67 -8.95 -1.60
N VAL A 89 -4.53 -9.66 -0.87
CA VAL A 89 -4.29 -10.04 0.53
C VAL A 89 -3.01 -10.86 0.66
N GLU A 90 -2.78 -11.71 -0.32
CA GLU A 90 -1.63 -12.62 -0.40
C GLU A 90 -0.30 -11.90 -0.63
N ALA A 91 -0.35 -10.65 -1.06
CA ALA A 91 0.84 -9.83 -1.30
C ALA A 91 1.31 -9.06 -0.06
N VAL A 92 0.56 -9.13 1.04
CA VAL A 92 0.81 -8.38 2.26
C VAL A 92 1.27 -9.31 3.38
N PHE A 93 2.41 -9.01 3.98
CA PHE A 93 3.00 -9.76 5.09
C PHE A 93 3.16 -8.81 6.29
N PRO A 94 2.18 -8.80 7.20
CA PRO A 94 2.20 -7.93 8.37
C PRO A 94 3.15 -8.45 9.45
N ASP A 95 3.48 -7.56 10.38
CA ASP A 95 4.20 -7.91 11.60
C ASP A 95 3.44 -9.02 12.37
N PRO A 96 4.04 -10.21 12.60
CA PRO A 96 3.38 -11.31 13.29
C PRO A 96 3.10 -11.03 14.78
N ALA A 97 3.66 -9.95 15.33
CA ALA A 97 3.34 -9.53 16.70
C ALA A 97 1.95 -8.90 16.83
N VAL A 98 1.36 -8.43 15.71
CA VAL A 98 0.02 -7.83 15.71
C VAL A 98 -1.04 -8.91 15.80
N ARG A 99 -1.92 -8.77 16.77
CA ARG A 99 -3.07 -9.68 16.98
C ARG A 99 -4.34 -8.85 17.18
N GLY A 100 -5.37 -9.21 16.44
CA GLY A 100 -6.67 -8.53 16.57
C GLY A 100 -6.65 -7.05 16.19
N GLY A 101 -5.73 -6.61 15.34
CA GLY A 101 -5.51 -5.22 15.02
C GLY A 101 -5.39 -4.92 13.53
N SER A 102 -5.01 -3.70 13.25
CA SER A 102 -4.72 -3.20 11.91
C SER A 102 -3.23 -3.32 11.60
N VAL A 103 -2.86 -3.27 10.30
CA VAL A 103 -1.44 -3.07 9.87
C VAL A 103 -0.80 -1.87 10.54
N GLN A 104 -1.61 -0.90 10.99
CA GLN A 104 -1.12 0.31 11.66
C GLN A 104 -0.61 0.06 13.08
N ASP A 105 -0.89 -1.09 13.66
CA ASP A 105 -0.44 -1.47 15.01
C ASP A 105 0.93 -2.17 14.99
N GLY A 106 1.40 -2.58 13.80
CA GLY A 106 2.69 -3.24 13.61
C GLY A 106 3.88 -2.30 13.55
N GLN A 107 5.07 -2.87 13.74
CA GLN A 107 6.33 -2.16 13.55
C GLN A 107 6.78 -2.16 12.09
N TYR A 108 6.37 -3.18 11.32
CA TYR A 108 6.70 -3.29 9.92
C TYR A 108 5.57 -3.97 9.12
N LEU A 109 5.67 -3.86 7.81
CA LEU A 109 4.80 -4.47 6.82
C LEU A 109 5.58 -4.72 5.55
N ASP A 110 5.56 -5.95 5.05
CA ASP A 110 6.12 -6.28 3.76
C ASP A 110 5.02 -6.36 2.70
N TYR A 111 5.28 -5.74 1.56
CA TYR A 111 4.42 -5.81 0.39
C TYR A 111 5.21 -6.36 -0.78
N VAL A 112 4.78 -7.51 -1.30
CA VAL A 112 5.44 -8.22 -2.39
C VAL A 112 4.54 -8.21 -3.61
N TYR A 113 5.07 -7.76 -4.74
CA TYR A 113 4.32 -7.76 -5.99
C TYR A 113 5.22 -8.12 -7.17
N ARG A 114 4.59 -8.50 -8.28
CA ARG A 114 5.28 -8.76 -9.54
C ARG A 114 5.01 -7.65 -10.54
N ILE A 115 6.05 -7.27 -11.26
CA ILE A 115 5.99 -6.26 -12.31
C ILE A 115 6.68 -6.81 -13.56
N HIS A 116 6.17 -6.49 -14.74
CA HIS A 116 6.79 -6.87 -16.00
C HIS A 116 8.19 -6.23 -16.13
N LYS A 117 9.19 -6.98 -16.62
CA LYS A 117 10.60 -6.53 -16.75
C LYS A 117 10.73 -5.18 -17.44
N VAL A 118 10.00 -4.96 -18.53
CA VAL A 118 10.01 -3.67 -19.24
C VAL A 118 9.51 -2.52 -18.34
N ARG A 119 8.43 -2.77 -17.59
CA ARG A 119 7.90 -1.76 -16.67
C ARG A 119 8.81 -1.55 -15.47
N PHE A 120 9.45 -2.61 -14.99
CA PHE A 120 10.47 -2.53 -13.94
C PHE A 120 11.61 -1.60 -14.35
N ALA A 121 12.21 -1.82 -15.53
CA ALA A 121 13.27 -0.99 -16.05
C ALA A 121 12.86 0.49 -16.24
N GLN A 122 11.58 0.76 -16.53
CA GLN A 122 11.07 2.12 -16.65
C GLN A 122 10.90 2.80 -15.28
N VAL A 123 10.26 2.10 -14.32
CA VAL A 123 9.93 2.64 -12.99
C VAL A 123 11.18 2.85 -12.15
N PHE A 124 12.13 1.93 -12.21
CA PHE A 124 13.36 1.95 -11.39
C PHE A 124 14.60 2.44 -12.17
N ARG A 125 14.40 3.06 -13.32
CA ARG A 125 15.51 3.52 -14.17
C ARG A 125 16.52 4.38 -13.40
N ALA A 126 16.06 5.41 -12.70
CA ALA A 126 16.93 6.33 -11.97
C ALA A 126 17.64 5.63 -10.79
N ASP A 127 16.97 4.69 -10.15
CA ASP A 127 17.55 3.91 -9.05
C ASP A 127 18.64 2.97 -9.56
N LEU A 128 18.39 2.29 -10.68
CA LEU A 128 19.37 1.41 -11.34
C LEU A 128 20.60 2.19 -11.85
N GLU A 129 20.38 3.35 -12.46
CA GLU A 129 21.46 4.25 -12.88
C GLU A 129 22.32 4.72 -11.69
N THR A 130 21.69 5.00 -10.55
CA THR A 130 22.38 5.40 -9.30
C THR A 130 23.22 4.25 -8.73
N LEU A 131 22.72 3.03 -8.80
CA LEU A 131 23.43 1.83 -8.36
C LEU A 131 24.51 1.38 -9.36
N GLY A 132 24.48 1.89 -10.59
CA GLY A 132 25.41 1.50 -11.66
C GLY A 132 25.20 0.07 -12.16
N ILE A 133 23.98 -0.46 -12.03
CA ILE A 133 23.59 -1.80 -12.47
C ILE A 133 22.53 -1.73 -13.57
N THR A 134 22.51 -2.76 -14.42
CA THR A 134 21.44 -2.92 -15.42
C THR A 134 20.19 -3.55 -14.81
N ALA A 135 19.06 -3.42 -15.50
CA ALA A 135 17.84 -4.11 -15.07
C ALA A 135 18.01 -5.64 -15.08
N GLU A 136 18.85 -6.17 -15.98
CA GLU A 136 19.17 -7.61 -16.08
C GLU A 136 20.03 -8.08 -14.91
N GLU A 137 21.02 -7.29 -14.49
CA GLU A 137 21.81 -7.57 -13.27
C GLU A 137 20.99 -7.51 -12.00
N ALA A 138 20.06 -6.53 -11.90
CA ALA A 138 19.13 -6.44 -10.78
C ALA A 138 18.17 -7.64 -10.70
N LEU A 139 18.02 -8.40 -11.78
CA LEU A 139 17.12 -9.54 -11.87
C LEU A 139 17.75 -10.86 -11.39
N GLY A 140 19.05 -10.89 -11.09
CA GLY A 140 19.87 -12.03 -10.65
C GLY A 140 19.14 -13.38 -10.67
N GLU A 141 19.75 -14.39 -11.24
CA GLU A 141 19.09 -15.65 -11.65
C GLU A 141 18.34 -16.41 -10.53
N ASP A 142 18.50 -16.09 -9.23
CA ASP A 142 17.99 -16.95 -8.15
C ASP A 142 17.66 -16.22 -6.83
N TYR A 143 17.11 -15.02 -6.85
CA TYR A 143 16.63 -14.47 -5.59
C TYR A 143 15.29 -15.09 -5.17
N VAL A 144 15.36 -16.19 -4.47
CA VAL A 144 14.29 -16.70 -3.61
C VAL A 144 14.46 -16.03 -2.24
N PRO A 145 13.51 -15.21 -1.76
CA PRO A 145 13.57 -14.70 -0.40
C PRO A 145 13.76 -15.88 0.56
N ARG A 146 14.77 -15.80 1.43
CA ARG A 146 15.04 -16.81 2.44
C ARG A 146 13.98 -16.75 3.53
N GLY A 147 12.89 -17.38 3.30
CA GLY A 147 11.80 -17.66 4.21
C GLY A 147 10.86 -18.56 3.46
N GLU A 148 10.35 -19.60 4.08
CA GLU A 148 9.29 -20.46 3.56
C GLU A 148 8.00 -19.66 3.34
N ILE A 149 8.13 -18.57 2.60
CA ILE A 149 7.05 -17.69 2.25
C ILE A 149 6.41 -18.27 1.01
N PHE A 150 5.46 -19.15 1.28
CA PHE A 150 4.43 -19.59 0.36
C PHE A 150 4.90 -19.98 -1.05
N ASP A 151 4.67 -21.21 -1.34
CA ASP A 151 4.56 -21.80 -2.68
C ASP A 151 3.43 -21.14 -3.52
N MET A 152 3.21 -19.84 -3.35
CA MET A 152 2.35 -19.03 -4.21
C MET A 152 3.02 -18.66 -5.52
N THR A 153 4.31 -18.87 -5.64
CA THR A 153 5.02 -18.73 -6.91
C THR A 153 4.55 -19.75 -7.94
N SER A 154 4.04 -20.89 -7.50
CA SER A 154 3.52 -21.91 -8.41
C SER A 154 2.11 -21.62 -8.95
N ALA A 155 1.32 -20.78 -8.31
CA ALA A 155 -0.03 -20.45 -8.77
C ALA A 155 -0.05 -19.29 -9.79
N LEU A 156 1.00 -18.48 -9.86
CA LEU A 156 1.19 -17.45 -10.87
C LEU A 156 2.13 -18.03 -11.92
N SER A 157 1.59 -18.53 -13.00
CA SER A 157 2.31 -19.16 -14.10
C SER A 157 3.66 -18.49 -14.34
N ASP A 158 4.68 -19.32 -14.40
CA ASP A 158 6.05 -19.08 -14.79
C ASP A 158 6.14 -18.34 -16.12
N THR A 159 5.90 -17.04 -16.09
CA THR A 159 6.22 -16.19 -17.23
C THR A 159 7.54 -15.51 -16.89
N ASP A 160 8.58 -15.92 -17.57
CA ASP A 160 9.97 -15.42 -17.55
C ASP A 160 10.10 -13.88 -17.63
N ASP A 161 9.00 -13.17 -17.79
CA ASP A 161 8.95 -11.73 -18.08
C ASP A 161 8.57 -10.85 -16.88
N THR A 162 8.47 -11.42 -15.67
CA THR A 162 8.13 -10.65 -14.47
C THR A 162 9.25 -10.64 -13.45
N VAL A 163 9.32 -9.53 -12.69
CA VAL A 163 10.25 -9.31 -11.58
C VAL A 163 9.45 -9.23 -10.30
N GLN A 164 9.91 -9.90 -9.27
CA GLN A 164 9.38 -9.74 -7.93
C GLN A 164 10.03 -8.53 -7.26
N VAL A 165 9.20 -7.64 -6.74
CA VAL A 165 9.63 -6.47 -5.97
C VAL A 165 9.08 -6.60 -4.56
N LEU A 166 9.95 -6.36 -3.57
CA LEU A 166 9.62 -6.28 -2.17
C LEU A 166 9.69 -4.83 -1.72
N GLU A 167 8.62 -4.33 -1.14
CA GLU A 167 8.61 -3.08 -0.38
C GLU A 167 8.55 -3.42 1.11
N HIS A 168 9.64 -3.16 1.83
CA HIS A 168 9.71 -3.30 3.28
C HIS A 168 9.40 -1.95 3.94
N TRP A 169 8.25 -1.85 4.54
CA TRP A 169 7.76 -0.67 5.25
C TRP A 169 7.97 -0.86 6.76
N PHE A 170 8.62 0.09 7.41
CA PHE A 170 8.88 -0.03 8.83
C PHE A 170 8.90 1.34 9.53
N ARG A 171 8.74 1.31 10.85
CA ARG A 171 8.89 2.50 11.69
C ARG A 171 10.33 2.60 12.13
N GLN A 172 10.91 3.81 12.02
CA GLN A 172 12.27 4.05 12.53
C GLN A 172 12.32 3.76 14.03
N PRO A 173 13.14 2.81 14.47
CA PRO A 173 13.19 2.41 15.90
C PRO A 173 13.78 3.49 16.79
N VAL A 174 14.65 4.32 16.23
CA VAL A 174 15.37 5.41 16.92
C VAL A 174 15.44 6.63 16.01
N GLU A 175 15.62 7.80 16.63
CA GLU A 175 15.98 8.99 15.86
C GLU A 175 17.28 8.74 15.11
N THR A 176 17.32 9.06 13.84
CA THR A 176 18.48 8.86 12.96
C THR A 176 18.72 10.10 12.09
N SER A 177 19.91 10.23 11.53
CA SER A 177 20.23 11.29 10.60
C SER A 177 20.62 10.71 9.25
N VAL A 178 19.97 11.16 8.18
CA VAL A 178 20.26 10.78 6.80
C VAL A 178 20.43 12.05 5.99
N ASP A 179 21.53 12.19 5.27
CA ASP A 179 21.88 13.37 4.45
C ASP A 179 21.78 14.71 5.19
N GLY A 180 22.11 14.71 6.50
CA GLY A 180 22.09 15.90 7.36
C GLY A 180 20.70 16.28 7.87
N GLU A 181 19.68 15.47 7.60
CA GLU A 181 18.34 15.65 8.13
C GLU A 181 18.07 14.70 9.30
N THR A 182 17.47 15.23 10.36
CA THR A 182 17.04 14.43 11.50
C THR A 182 15.68 13.78 11.24
N ILE A 183 15.62 12.48 11.32
CA ILE A 183 14.43 11.68 11.15
C ILE A 183 13.98 11.18 12.52
N PRO A 184 12.79 11.55 12.98
CA PRO A 184 12.34 11.17 14.32
C PRO A 184 12.05 9.67 14.42
N ALA A 185 12.18 9.13 15.62
CA ALA A 185 11.69 7.80 15.94
C ALA A 185 10.19 7.68 15.61
N GLY A 186 9.79 6.53 15.10
CA GLY A 186 8.41 6.27 14.64
C GLY A 186 8.07 6.80 13.25
N ALA A 187 8.96 7.53 12.57
CA ALA A 187 8.78 7.90 11.17
C ALA A 187 8.68 6.63 10.30
N VAL A 188 7.77 6.65 9.33
CA VAL A 188 7.62 5.52 8.40
C VAL A 188 8.69 5.60 7.31
N ALA A 189 9.47 4.55 7.21
CA ALA A 189 10.47 4.34 6.17
C ALA A 189 10.03 3.24 5.20
N CYS A 190 10.60 3.24 4.00
CA CYS A 190 10.40 2.20 3.01
C CYS A 190 11.72 1.85 2.34
N SER A 191 12.05 0.56 2.29
CA SER A 191 13.11 -0.01 1.47
C SER A 191 12.47 -0.80 0.33
N VAL A 192 12.85 -0.51 -0.90
CA VAL A 192 12.37 -1.21 -2.10
C VAL A 192 13.48 -2.08 -2.62
N GLN A 193 13.21 -3.37 -2.77
CA GLN A 193 14.21 -4.37 -3.11
C GLN A 193 13.75 -5.23 -4.29
N ALA A 194 14.69 -5.59 -5.16
CA ALA A 194 14.49 -6.60 -6.20
C ALA A 194 15.82 -7.27 -6.56
N GLY A 195 15.79 -8.56 -6.88
CA GLY A 195 16.97 -9.33 -7.28
C GLY A 195 18.12 -9.31 -6.26
N GLY A 196 17.83 -9.18 -4.98
CA GLY A 196 18.86 -9.09 -3.93
C GLY A 196 19.49 -7.70 -3.75
N HIS A 197 19.05 -6.71 -4.51
CA HIS A 197 19.53 -5.32 -4.42
C HIS A 197 18.49 -4.43 -3.74
N GLU A 198 18.96 -3.52 -2.88
CA GLU A 198 18.13 -2.40 -2.41
C GLU A 198 18.15 -1.31 -3.48
N LEU A 199 17.03 -1.16 -4.18
CA LEU A 199 16.90 -0.20 -5.27
C LEU A 199 16.69 1.22 -4.76
N ARG A 200 15.85 1.35 -3.72
CA ARG A 200 15.47 2.66 -3.18
C ARG A 200 15.27 2.57 -1.67
N TYR A 201 15.79 3.53 -0.95
CA TYR A 201 15.53 3.72 0.46
C TYR A 201 14.89 5.09 0.70
N ILE A 202 13.73 5.10 1.34
CA ILE A 202 13.00 6.31 1.71
C ILE A 202 12.94 6.37 3.23
N PRO A 203 13.83 7.14 3.88
CA PRO A 203 13.96 7.13 5.34
C PRO A 203 12.79 7.78 6.08
N ASN A 204 12.05 8.68 5.41
CA ASN A 204 10.84 9.31 5.91
C ASN A 204 9.84 9.52 4.76
N TYR A 205 8.89 8.61 4.64
CA TYR A 205 7.92 8.61 3.55
C TYR A 205 7.04 9.87 3.53
N TRP A 206 6.65 10.38 4.71
CA TRP A 206 5.76 11.52 4.84
C TRP A 206 6.46 12.88 4.89
N ARG A 207 7.77 12.94 4.68
CA ARG A 207 8.58 14.17 4.73
C ARG A 207 7.98 15.32 3.92
N ARG A 208 7.56 15.06 2.69
CA ARG A 208 7.05 16.09 1.77
C ARG A 208 5.72 16.69 2.21
N THR A 209 4.98 16.03 3.07
CA THR A 209 3.68 16.52 3.54
C THR A 209 3.79 17.46 4.74
N GLY A 210 4.97 17.58 5.36
CA GLY A 210 5.16 18.32 6.61
C GLY A 210 4.42 17.71 7.80
N ALA A 211 3.71 16.61 7.60
CA ALA A 211 2.98 15.92 8.65
C ALA A 211 3.90 14.92 9.35
N GLN A 212 3.93 14.95 10.68
CA GLN A 212 4.49 13.87 11.49
C GLN A 212 3.51 12.69 11.46
N ASN A 213 3.38 12.05 10.30
CA ASN A 213 2.49 10.93 10.13
C ASN A 213 3.29 9.62 10.29
N SER A 214 2.88 8.81 11.26
CA SER A 214 3.46 7.50 11.55
C SER A 214 2.64 6.35 10.96
N LEU A 215 1.66 6.63 10.08
CA LEU A 215 0.82 5.62 9.46
C LEU A 215 1.49 5.06 8.20
N PHE A 216 1.42 3.75 8.02
CA PHE A 216 1.73 3.13 6.74
C PHE A 216 0.72 3.57 5.67
N PRO A 217 1.12 3.70 4.38
CA PRO A 217 0.20 4.09 3.31
C PRO A 217 -0.77 2.99 2.92
N PHE A 218 -1.06 2.08 3.81
CA PHE A 218 -1.97 0.95 3.63
C PHE A 218 -3.21 1.12 4.49
N VAL A 219 -4.37 0.84 3.91
CA VAL A 219 -5.65 0.78 4.61
C VAL A 219 -6.07 -0.68 4.66
N HIS A 220 -6.28 -1.18 5.86
CA HIS A 220 -6.72 -2.55 6.13
C HIS A 220 -8.20 -2.56 6.45
N TYR A 221 -8.95 -3.41 5.77
CA TYR A 221 -10.38 -3.62 5.94
C TYR A 221 -10.66 -5.03 6.40
N TRP A 222 -11.60 -5.19 7.33
CA TRP A 222 -12.11 -6.48 7.80
C TRP A 222 -13.60 -6.37 8.19
N ARG A 223 -14.30 -7.49 8.26
CA ARG A 223 -15.70 -7.54 8.71
C ARG A 223 -15.87 -8.24 10.06
N ILE A 224 -15.27 -9.42 10.20
CA ILE A 224 -15.36 -10.23 11.41
C ILE A 224 -13.95 -10.35 11.99
N GLN A 225 -13.67 -9.53 12.99
CA GLN A 225 -12.36 -9.49 13.63
C GLN A 225 -12.07 -10.78 14.39
N ASP A 226 -10.84 -11.30 14.26
CA ASP A 226 -10.30 -12.34 15.14
C ASP A 226 -9.32 -11.70 16.13
N GLU A 227 -9.66 -11.66 17.40
CA GLU A 227 -8.87 -11.00 18.45
C GLU A 227 -7.49 -11.66 18.68
N ASN A 228 -7.32 -12.91 18.25
CA ASN A 228 -6.11 -13.70 18.49
C ASN A 228 -5.15 -13.77 17.29
N ARG A 229 -5.60 -13.30 16.14
CA ARG A 229 -4.84 -13.39 14.88
C ARG A 229 -4.89 -12.06 14.13
N PHE A 230 -3.89 -11.81 13.30
CA PHE A 230 -3.93 -10.70 12.37
C PHE A 230 -5.01 -10.92 11.30
N TRP A 231 -5.03 -12.11 10.69
CA TRP A 231 -5.97 -12.47 9.63
C TRP A 231 -7.36 -12.74 10.19
N ASN A 232 -8.33 -12.05 9.64
CA ASN A 232 -9.70 -12.07 10.10
C ASN A 232 -10.51 -13.20 9.44
N LYS A 233 -11.68 -13.47 10.00
CA LYS A 233 -12.55 -14.55 9.49
C LYS A 233 -13.35 -14.08 8.29
N SER A 234 -13.41 -14.91 7.27
CA SER A 234 -14.36 -14.73 6.17
C SER A 234 -15.77 -15.13 6.61
N GLU A 235 -16.79 -14.54 6.01
CA GLU A 235 -18.17 -14.97 6.26
C GLU A 235 -18.42 -16.41 5.80
N LEU A 236 -17.67 -16.89 4.80
CA LEU A 236 -17.74 -18.25 4.31
C LEU A 236 -17.13 -19.28 5.26
N SER A 237 -16.16 -18.86 6.09
CA SER A 237 -15.52 -19.74 7.09
C SER A 237 -16.26 -19.74 8.43
N ALA A 238 -17.22 -18.83 8.62
CA ALA A 238 -18.01 -18.72 9.85
C ALA A 238 -19.29 -19.58 9.83
N VAL A 239 -19.53 -20.30 8.76
CA VAL A 239 -20.60 -21.30 8.56
C VAL A 239 -19.97 -22.69 8.61
#